data_0d48f765e6ff21b14ed6c5dfde55eb1c
#
_entry.id   0d48f765e6ff21b14ed6c5dfde55eb1c
#
_cell.length_a   1.000
_cell.length_b   1.000
_cell.length_c   1.000
_cell.angle_alpha   90.00
_cell.angle_beta   90.00
_cell.angle_gamma   90.00
#
_symmetry.space_group_name_H-M   'P 1'
#
loop_
_entity.id
_entity.type
_entity.pdbx_description
1 polymer ?
#
loop_
_entity_poly.entity_id
_entity_poly.type
_entity_poly.pdbx_seq_one_letter_code
_entity_poly.pdbx_strand_id
1 'polypeptide(L)' 'MNQAELDVVIEKHEKWLRDGHGERANLSYANLRRANLSYADLNGADLRGANLSGANLSYANLRRANLSYADLNGADLRG' A
#
# COMPACT_ATOMS: atom_id res chain seq x y z
N MET A 1 -9.30 -2.27 7.86
CA MET A 1 -9.71 -1.86 6.49
C MET A 1 -9.99 -3.11 5.68
N ASN A 2 -11.11 -3.16 4.96
CA ASN A 2 -11.38 -4.32 4.11
C ASN A 2 -10.77 -4.14 2.73
N GLN A 3 -10.71 -5.24 1.95
CA GLN A 3 -10.05 -5.22 0.65
C GLN A 3 -10.73 -4.24 -0.33
N ALA A 4 -12.06 -4.14 -0.29
CA ALA A 4 -12.79 -3.23 -1.19
C ALA A 4 -12.42 -1.76 -0.92
N GLU A 5 -12.31 -1.37 0.34
CA GLU A 5 -11.88 -0.02 0.71
C GLU A 5 -10.43 0.22 0.29
N LEU A 6 -9.58 -0.78 0.48
CA LEU A 6 -8.17 -0.70 0.09
C LEU A 6 -8.05 -0.51 -1.41
N ASP A 7 -8.82 -1.26 -2.20
CA ASP A 7 -8.78 -1.16 -3.66
C ASP A 7 -9.13 0.25 -4.13
N VAL A 8 -10.09 0.90 -3.48
CA VAL A 8 -10.45 2.28 -3.79
C VAL A 8 -9.29 3.24 -3.49
N VAL A 9 -8.63 3.04 -2.35
CA VAL A 9 -7.47 3.88 -1.96
C VAL A 9 -6.35 3.73 -2.99
N ILE A 10 -6.06 2.50 -3.40
CA ILE A 10 -5.02 2.22 -4.39
C ILE A 10 -5.37 2.88 -5.73
N GLU A 11 -6.61 2.74 -6.16
CA GLU A 11 -7.09 3.29 -7.43
C GLU A 11 -6.93 4.81 -7.46
N LYS A 12 -7.31 5.48 -6.39
CA LYS A 12 -7.16 6.94 -6.27
C LYS A 12 -5.69 7.35 -6.25
N HIS A 13 -4.84 6.56 -5.60
CA HIS A 13 -3.39 6.81 -5.54
C HIS A 13 -2.77 6.68 -6.93
N GLU A 14 -3.13 5.63 -7.66
CA GLU A 14 -2.60 5.40 -9.00
C GLU A 14 -3.04 6.49 -9.96
N LYS A 15 -4.28 6.98 -9.81
CA LYS A 15 -4.74 8.12 -10.58
C LYS A 15 -3.95 9.38 -10.25
N TRP A 16 -3.67 9.61 -8.97
CA TRP A 16 -2.85 10.73 -8.52
C TRP A 16 -1.45 10.68 -9.16
N LEU A 17 -0.88 9.48 -9.27
CA LEU A 17 0.44 9.31 -9.90
C LEU A 17 0.41 9.63 -11.40
N ARG A 18 -0.70 9.32 -12.09
CA ARG A 18 -0.79 9.52 -13.53
C ARG A 18 -0.99 10.99 -13.92
N ASP A 19 -1.86 11.68 -13.24
CA ASP A 19 -2.29 13.01 -13.71
C ASP A 19 -2.47 14.04 -12.59
N GLY A 20 -2.13 13.71 -11.36
CA GLY A 20 -2.24 14.62 -10.21
C GLY A 20 -3.66 14.74 -9.65
N HIS A 21 -4.64 14.11 -10.27
CA HIS A 21 -5.98 14.02 -9.71
C HIS A 21 -6.08 12.78 -8.83
N GLY A 22 -7.18 12.60 -8.10
CA GLY A 22 -7.26 11.55 -7.12
C GLY A 22 -6.59 11.97 -5.81
N GLU A 23 -6.08 11.00 -5.07
CA GLU A 23 -5.50 11.26 -3.75
C GLU A 23 -4.30 10.36 -3.51
N ARG A 24 -3.22 10.95 -3.02
CA ARG A 24 -2.07 10.19 -2.52
C ARG A 24 -2.56 9.30 -1.36
N ALA A 25 -2.22 8.03 -1.39
CA ALA A 25 -2.68 7.10 -0.38
C ALA A 25 -2.10 7.43 0.99
N ASN A 26 -2.99 7.58 1.96
CA ASN A 26 -2.63 7.67 3.36
C ASN A 26 -3.11 6.37 4.02
N LEU A 27 -2.19 5.43 4.17
CA LEU A 27 -2.45 4.15 4.80
C LEU A 27 -1.70 4.02 6.12
N SER A 28 -1.34 5.18 6.70
CA SER A 28 -0.62 5.20 7.97
C SER A 28 -1.47 4.54 9.06
N TYR A 29 -0.82 3.65 9.82
CA TYR A 29 -1.41 2.90 10.93
C TYR A 29 -2.60 2.02 10.53
N ALA A 30 -2.82 1.79 9.23
CA ALA A 30 -3.92 0.96 8.76
C ALA A 30 -3.69 -0.51 9.08
N ASN A 31 -4.77 -1.22 9.34
CA ASN A 31 -4.72 -2.68 9.47
C ASN A 31 -4.82 -3.29 8.08
N LEU A 32 -3.67 -3.73 7.56
CA LEU A 32 -3.56 -4.32 6.23
C LEU A 32 -3.08 -5.77 6.30
N ARG A 33 -3.34 -6.43 7.44
CA ARG A 33 -2.98 -7.83 7.60
C ARG A 33 -3.59 -8.68 6.49
N ARG A 34 -2.73 -9.47 5.84
CA ARG A 34 -3.12 -10.40 4.77
C ARG A 34 -3.79 -9.72 3.57
N ALA A 35 -3.67 -8.40 3.46
CA ALA A 35 -4.24 -7.66 2.34
C ALA A 35 -3.57 -8.04 1.03
N ASN A 36 -4.31 -7.95 -0.05
CA ASN A 36 -3.76 -8.14 -1.39
C ASN A 36 -3.38 -6.78 -1.97
N LEU A 37 -2.07 -6.56 -2.07
CA LEU A 37 -1.46 -5.36 -2.67
C LEU A 37 -0.58 -5.73 -3.86
N SER A 38 -0.76 -6.95 -4.38
CA SER A 38 0.06 -7.41 -5.50
C SER A 38 -0.10 -6.51 -6.71
N TYR A 39 1.01 -6.19 -7.35
CA TYR A 39 1.09 -5.32 -8.54
C TYR A 39 0.62 -3.88 -8.32
N ALA A 40 0.32 -3.49 -7.08
CA ALA A 40 -0.12 -2.12 -6.81
C ALA A 40 1.03 -1.13 -7.02
N ASP A 41 0.72 0.02 -7.59
CA ASP A 41 1.68 1.11 -7.66
C ASP A 41 1.46 2.01 -6.45
N LEU A 42 2.33 1.86 -5.46
CA LEU A 42 2.28 2.60 -4.20
C LEU A 42 3.43 3.59 -4.09
N ASN A 43 3.94 4.07 -5.24
CA ASN A 43 5.03 5.03 -5.27
C ASN A 43 4.67 6.26 -4.43
N GLY A 44 5.47 6.55 -3.42
CA GLY A 44 5.27 7.70 -2.55
C GLY A 44 4.14 7.58 -1.53
N ALA A 45 3.51 6.41 -1.41
CA ALA A 45 2.41 6.21 -0.46
C ALA A 45 2.88 6.31 0.99
N ASP A 46 1.99 6.73 1.86
CA ASP A 46 2.25 6.80 3.31
C ASP A 46 1.75 5.51 3.95
N LEU A 47 2.69 4.67 4.38
CA LEU A 47 2.41 3.40 5.05
C LEU A 47 3.03 3.36 6.45
N ARG A 48 3.30 4.52 7.03
CA ARG A 48 3.91 4.59 8.37
C ARG A 48 3.08 3.82 9.37
N GLY A 49 3.73 2.95 10.14
CA GLY A 49 3.08 2.20 11.20
C GLY A 49 1.99 1.23 10.74
N ALA A 50 1.84 0.99 9.44
CA ALA A 50 0.83 0.08 8.94
C ALA A 50 1.13 -1.36 9.36
N ASN A 51 0.10 -2.12 9.66
CA ASN A 51 0.25 -3.55 9.92
C ASN A 51 0.06 -4.30 8.60
N LEU A 52 1.18 -4.72 8.01
CA LEU A 52 1.21 -5.45 6.74
C LEU A 52 1.58 -6.93 6.95
N SER A 53 1.40 -7.45 8.17
CA SER A 53 1.77 -8.84 8.44
C SER A 53 0.97 -9.78 7.54
N GLY A 54 1.68 -10.68 6.87
CA GLY A 54 1.09 -11.63 5.93
C GLY A 54 0.52 -11.02 4.65
N ALA A 55 0.72 -9.74 4.40
CA ALA A 55 0.20 -9.09 3.20
C ALA A 55 0.94 -9.55 1.95
N ASN A 56 0.25 -9.59 0.83
CA ASN A 56 0.85 -9.90 -0.46
C ASN A 56 1.22 -8.58 -1.15
N LEU A 57 2.52 -8.29 -1.19
CA LEU A 57 3.09 -7.12 -1.85
C LEU A 57 3.91 -7.53 -3.07
N SER A 58 3.69 -8.75 -3.58
CA SER A 58 4.47 -9.25 -4.71
C SER A 58 4.30 -8.32 -5.91
N TYR A 59 5.42 -7.93 -6.50
CA TYR A 59 5.50 -7.06 -7.67
C TYR A 59 4.90 -5.66 -7.45
N ALA A 60 4.64 -5.27 -6.21
CA ALA A 60 4.19 -3.91 -5.90
C ALA A 60 5.35 -2.91 -6.07
N ASN A 61 5.02 -1.70 -6.50
CA ASN A 61 6.00 -0.62 -6.55
C ASN A 61 5.91 0.18 -5.25
N LEU A 62 6.93 0.03 -4.40
CA LEU A 62 7.00 0.71 -3.11
C LEU A 62 8.05 1.83 -3.10
N ARG A 63 8.51 2.26 -4.27
CA ARG A 63 9.52 3.33 -4.34
C ARG A 63 8.99 4.57 -3.65
N ARG A 64 9.84 5.19 -2.84
CA ARG A 64 9.52 6.42 -2.10
C ARG A 64 8.36 6.26 -1.11
N ALA A 65 7.83 5.05 -0.93
CA ALA A 65 6.82 4.82 0.09
C ALA A 65 7.46 4.93 1.47
N ASN A 66 6.72 5.52 2.41
CA ASN A 66 7.20 5.61 3.78
C ASN A 66 6.68 4.40 4.55
N LEU A 67 7.58 3.49 4.88
CA LEU A 67 7.28 2.26 5.61
C LEU A 67 7.81 2.27 7.04
N SER A 68 8.15 3.46 7.55
CA SER A 68 8.71 3.54 8.91
C SER A 68 7.72 2.95 9.92
N TYR A 69 8.25 2.10 10.82
CA TYR A 69 7.47 1.41 11.86
C TYR A 69 6.40 0.46 11.32
N ALA A 70 6.38 0.16 10.03
CA ALA A 70 5.43 -0.81 9.48
C ALA A 70 5.81 -2.23 9.91
N ASP A 71 4.79 -3.07 10.14
CA ASP A 71 5.00 -4.49 10.44
C ASP A 71 4.89 -5.28 9.13
N LEU A 72 6.00 -5.84 8.69
CA LEU A 72 6.09 -6.62 7.45
C LEU A 72 6.30 -8.12 7.70
N ASN A 73 6.04 -8.58 8.93
CA ASN A 73 6.23 -9.98 9.26
C ASN A 73 5.40 -10.89 8.36
N GLY A 74 6.06 -11.82 7.67
CA GLY A 74 5.38 -12.76 6.78
C GLY A 74 4.84 -12.15 5.51
N ALA A 75 5.14 -10.88 5.22
CA ALA A 75 4.70 -10.25 3.98
C ALA A 75 5.45 -10.85 2.78
N ASP A 76 4.75 -10.95 1.66
CA ASP A 76 5.35 -11.41 0.40
C ASP A 76 5.86 -10.18 -0.36
N LEU A 77 7.19 -10.07 -0.45
CA LEU A 77 7.85 -8.92 -1.07
C LEU A 77 8.56 -9.30 -2.37
N ARG A 78 8.18 -10.42 -2.99
CA ARG A 78 8.81 -10.87 -4.25
C ARG A 78 8.61 -9.84 -5.35
N GLY A 79 9.63 -9.69 -6.16
CA GLY A 79 9.62 -8.69 -7.20
C GLY A 79 10.03 -7.31 -6.67
#